data_66bfc9b7448cede9cf78596f679e53b7
#
_entry.id   66bfc9b7448cede9cf78596f679e53b7
#
_cell.length_a   1.000
_cell.length_b   1.000
_cell.length_c   1.000
_cell.angle_alpha   90.00
_cell.angle_beta   90.00
_cell.angle_gamma   90.00
#
_symmetry.space_group_name_H-M   'P 1'
#
loop_
_entity.id
_entity.type
_entity.pdbx_description
1 polymer ?
#
loop_
_entity_poly.entity_id
_entity_poly.type
_entity_poly.pdbx_seq_one_letter_code
_entity_poly.pdbx_strand_id
1 'polypeptide(L)'
;MKMKLVGIIGMMVASLCYAQEGNFQPASTNVLDAQYPRVDSDSRVQVRIKAPDATKVKVNFWSGPKMDMEKQADGYWIVTTPPQAPGLHYYSIDIDGVQVSDPGSHSFYGGSKDASAVEVPEAGATYYLPQNVPHGQVREVWYNSSVTGSWRHALVYTPPDYDKNQTARYPVLYLQHGGGEDETGWTKQGKVNFILDNLIASKTSKPMIVVMANGYARRAGQAAPQPGGGMGSPAMMQAMQQMMTTFDEDVTKALIPFVDTTFRTIPDRDHRAMAGLSMGGMQTFVVTFNHLDTFSYIGGFSGAGGMSMRGGPAPDLKTLYNGAMADPAAFSKRVHLLWIGVGTEEPAQMRAGIQSFHKLLEDGKVQHVFYESPGTAHEWQTWRRDLKDFAPRLFK
;
A
#
# COMPACT_ATOMS: atom_id res chain seq x y z
N MET A 1 -18.41 43.39 75.65
CA MET A 1 -17.38 42.97 74.66
C MET A 1 -18.07 41.93 73.76
N LYS A 2 -18.49 42.35 72.50
CA LYS A 2 -19.25 41.49 71.58
C LYS A 2 -18.29 41.14 70.42
N MET A 3 -17.93 39.85 70.34
CA MET A 3 -17.17 39.32 69.20
C MET A 3 -18.11 39.08 68.03
N LYS A 4 -17.81 39.67 66.89
CA LYS A 4 -18.47 39.43 65.62
C LYS A 4 -17.74 38.30 64.90
N LEU A 5 -18.46 37.23 64.62
CA LEU A 5 -18.04 36.07 63.81
C LEU A 5 -18.20 36.47 62.33
N VAL A 6 -17.12 36.54 61.57
CA VAL A 6 -17.13 36.76 60.12
C VAL A 6 -17.07 35.41 59.45
N GLY A 7 -18.16 35.02 58.79
CA GLY A 7 -18.22 33.81 57.95
C GLY A 7 -17.61 34.09 56.59
N ILE A 8 -16.59 33.31 56.23
CA ILE A 8 -15.98 33.28 54.87
C ILE A 8 -16.78 32.26 54.06
N ILE A 9 -17.53 32.75 53.08
CA ILE A 9 -18.16 31.92 52.05
C ILE A 9 -17.09 31.65 50.97
N GLY A 10 -16.59 30.41 50.94
CA GLY A 10 -15.70 29.94 49.88
C GLY A 10 -16.50 29.71 48.60
N MET A 11 -16.31 30.52 47.61
CA MET A 11 -16.79 30.33 46.25
C MET A 11 -15.95 29.23 45.56
N MET A 12 -16.51 28.02 45.42
CA MET A 12 -15.95 26.98 44.57
C MET A 12 -16.15 27.42 43.11
N VAL A 13 -15.11 27.88 42.46
CA VAL A 13 -15.09 28.08 40.99
C VAL A 13 -14.88 26.71 40.37
N ALA A 14 -15.95 26.13 39.88
CA ALA A 14 -15.86 24.97 38.99
C ALA A 14 -15.25 25.43 37.65
N SER A 15 -13.99 25.13 37.46
CA SER A 15 -13.34 25.30 36.14
C SER A 15 -13.98 24.29 35.20
N LEU A 16 -14.94 24.74 34.40
CA LEU A 16 -15.35 24.04 33.18
C LEU A 16 -14.16 24.06 32.21
N CYS A 17 -13.43 22.95 32.15
CA CYS A 17 -12.54 22.68 31.03
C CYS A 17 -13.41 22.58 29.76
N TYR A 18 -13.60 23.70 29.06
CA TYR A 18 -13.98 23.62 27.64
C TYR A 18 -12.81 22.95 26.95
N ALA A 19 -12.97 21.69 26.60
CA ALA A 19 -12.12 21.06 25.58
C ALA A 19 -12.22 21.95 24.36
N GLN A 20 -11.12 22.60 24.00
CA GLN A 20 -11.02 23.42 22.81
C GLN A 20 -11.42 22.52 21.63
N GLU A 21 -12.56 22.79 20.99
CA GLU A 21 -12.95 22.08 19.76
C GLU A 21 -11.80 22.31 18.76
N GLY A 22 -11.02 21.24 18.53
CA GLY A 22 -9.95 21.27 17.54
C GLY A 22 -10.55 21.69 16.18
N ASN A 23 -9.76 22.37 15.36
CA ASN A 23 -10.19 22.77 14.03
C ASN A 23 -10.30 21.54 13.10
N PHE A 24 -11.32 20.74 13.32
CA PHE A 24 -11.57 19.50 12.55
C PHE A 24 -12.03 19.83 11.13
N GLN A 25 -11.40 19.16 10.16
CA GLN A 25 -11.78 19.21 8.74
C GLN A 25 -12.22 17.82 8.28
N PRO A 26 -13.24 17.70 7.39
CA PRO A 26 -13.60 16.43 6.77
C PRO A 26 -12.40 15.76 6.14
N ALA A 27 -12.25 14.44 6.34
CA ALA A 27 -11.15 13.69 5.76
C ALA A 27 -11.29 13.60 4.23
N SER A 28 -10.17 13.58 3.52
CA SER A 28 -10.15 13.44 2.05
C SER A 28 -10.66 12.07 1.55
N THR A 29 -10.85 11.12 2.47
CA THR A 29 -11.41 9.78 2.22
C THR A 29 -12.94 9.73 2.37
N ASN A 30 -13.59 10.84 2.68
CA ASN A 30 -15.03 10.87 2.84
C ASN A 30 -15.76 10.75 1.50
N VAL A 31 -16.94 10.12 1.50
CA VAL A 31 -17.89 10.23 0.40
C VAL A 31 -18.36 11.67 0.28
N LEU A 32 -18.88 12.04 -0.89
CA LEU A 32 -19.30 13.41 -1.17
C LEU A 32 -20.22 13.96 -0.04
N ASP A 33 -19.90 15.18 0.43
CA ASP A 33 -20.61 15.92 1.47
C ASP A 33 -20.61 15.33 2.89
N ALA A 34 -20.00 14.17 3.12
CA ALA A 34 -19.88 13.61 4.45
C ALA A 34 -18.92 14.45 5.32
N GLN A 35 -19.39 14.83 6.52
CA GLN A 35 -18.63 15.64 7.47
C GLN A 35 -17.75 14.82 8.38
N TYR A 36 -17.92 13.50 8.39
CA TYR A 36 -17.16 12.52 9.20
C TYR A 36 -16.76 11.32 8.34
N PRO A 37 -15.63 10.69 8.65
CA PRO A 37 -14.63 11.06 9.66
C PRO A 37 -13.99 12.42 9.38
N ARG A 38 -13.48 13.06 10.42
CA ARG A 38 -12.75 14.33 10.30
C ARG A 38 -11.45 14.31 11.09
N VAL A 39 -10.49 15.13 10.66
CA VAL A 39 -9.13 15.18 11.23
C VAL A 39 -8.83 16.61 11.64
N ASP A 40 -8.17 16.81 12.78
CA ASP A 40 -7.74 18.12 13.24
C ASP A 40 -6.23 18.38 13.02
N SER A 41 -5.77 19.59 13.39
CA SER A 41 -4.36 20.00 13.28
C SER A 41 -3.41 19.16 14.14
N ASP A 42 -3.91 18.48 15.19
CA ASP A 42 -3.13 17.62 16.07
C ASP A 42 -3.15 16.16 15.61
N SER A 43 -3.62 15.90 14.38
CA SER A 43 -3.75 14.55 13.80
C SER A 43 -4.71 13.62 14.57
N ARG A 44 -5.65 14.20 15.35
CA ARG A 44 -6.71 13.43 15.99
C ARG A 44 -7.82 13.17 14.99
N VAL A 45 -8.34 11.95 14.97
CA VAL A 45 -9.45 11.55 14.11
C VAL A 45 -10.73 11.54 14.93
N GLN A 46 -11.79 12.14 14.41
CA GLN A 46 -13.11 12.07 14.99
C GLN A 46 -14.05 11.29 14.07
N VAL A 47 -14.62 10.22 14.60
CA VAL A 47 -15.59 9.34 13.91
C VAL A 47 -16.97 9.55 14.52
N ARG A 48 -18.02 9.61 13.69
CA ARG A 48 -19.41 9.76 14.13
C ARG A 48 -20.33 8.90 13.28
N ILE A 49 -21.18 8.11 13.92
CA ILE A 49 -22.16 7.25 13.24
C ILE A 49 -23.53 7.31 13.90
N LYS A 50 -24.59 7.20 13.09
CA LYS A 50 -25.99 7.15 13.60
C LYS A 50 -26.38 5.71 13.90
N ALA A 51 -26.62 5.42 15.18
CA ALA A 51 -27.09 4.11 15.65
C ALA A 51 -27.96 4.31 16.90
N PRO A 52 -29.19 4.87 16.77
CA PRO A 52 -30.00 5.29 17.93
C PRO A 52 -30.39 4.13 18.84
N ASP A 53 -30.61 2.94 18.28
CA ASP A 53 -31.08 1.76 19.02
C ASP A 53 -29.91 0.90 19.57
N ALA A 54 -28.65 1.22 19.19
CA ALA A 54 -27.49 0.49 19.67
C ALA A 54 -27.26 0.69 21.16
N THR A 55 -26.79 -0.38 21.81
CA THR A 55 -26.40 -0.39 23.24
C THR A 55 -24.90 -0.16 23.40
N LYS A 56 -24.10 -0.51 22.41
CA LYS A 56 -22.65 -0.35 22.41
C LYS A 56 -22.13 -0.14 21.01
N VAL A 57 -21.30 0.89 20.82
CA VAL A 57 -20.62 1.15 19.55
C VAL A 57 -19.13 1.37 19.81
N LYS A 58 -18.29 0.77 18.97
CA LYS A 58 -16.82 0.93 19.02
C LYS A 58 -16.28 1.28 17.64
N VAL A 59 -15.19 2.03 17.60
CA VAL A 59 -14.32 2.14 16.42
C VAL A 59 -13.09 1.27 16.61
N ASN A 60 -12.73 0.52 15.56
CA ASN A 60 -11.57 -0.34 15.56
C ASN A 60 -10.63 0.09 14.43
N PHE A 61 -9.55 0.80 14.75
CA PHE A 61 -8.45 1.03 13.81
C PHE A 61 -7.60 -0.24 13.73
N TRP A 62 -7.28 -0.71 12.51
CA TRP A 62 -6.61 -2.01 12.35
C TRP A 62 -5.18 -2.02 12.89
N SER A 63 -4.47 -0.91 12.72
CA SER A 63 -3.11 -0.71 13.26
C SER A 63 -3.07 0.39 14.33
N GLY A 64 -4.20 0.65 15.01
CA GLY A 64 -4.34 1.76 15.94
C GLY A 64 -5.28 1.45 17.10
N PRO A 65 -5.86 2.50 17.71
CA PRO A 65 -6.70 2.37 18.90
C PRO A 65 -8.02 1.65 18.59
N LYS A 66 -8.49 0.89 19.58
CA LYS A 66 -9.84 0.33 19.63
C LYS A 66 -10.56 1.03 20.77
N MET A 67 -11.58 1.83 20.44
CA MET A 67 -12.20 2.75 21.40
C MET A 67 -13.71 2.57 21.44
N ASP A 68 -14.29 2.63 22.65
CA ASP A 68 -15.73 2.76 22.82
C ASP A 68 -16.15 4.18 22.40
N MET A 69 -17.30 4.29 21.72
CA MET A 69 -17.88 5.56 21.31
C MET A 69 -18.92 6.04 22.35
N GLU A 70 -19.14 7.35 22.42
CA GLU A 70 -20.09 7.97 23.32
C GLU A 70 -21.41 8.28 22.61
N LYS A 71 -22.53 7.83 23.19
CA LYS A 71 -23.88 8.10 22.65
C LYS A 71 -24.28 9.53 22.91
N GLN A 72 -24.70 10.22 21.86
CA GLN A 72 -25.22 11.56 21.94
C GLN A 72 -26.76 11.57 21.99
N ALA A 73 -27.35 12.69 22.47
CA ALA A 73 -28.79 12.82 22.62
C ALA A 73 -29.55 12.74 21.27
N ASP A 74 -28.90 13.02 20.16
CA ASP A 74 -29.46 12.98 18.81
C ASP A 74 -29.41 11.57 18.16
N GLY A 75 -28.98 10.55 18.94
CA GLY A 75 -28.88 9.16 18.49
C GLY A 75 -27.60 8.85 17.70
N TYR A 76 -26.69 9.79 17.62
CA TYR A 76 -25.34 9.54 17.09
C TYR A 76 -24.40 9.05 18.18
N TRP A 77 -23.38 8.33 17.72
CA TRP A 77 -22.24 7.92 18.53
C TRP A 77 -20.99 8.63 17.99
N ILE A 78 -20.13 9.11 18.88
CA ILE A 78 -18.95 9.88 18.51
C ILE A 78 -17.75 9.44 19.34
N VAL A 79 -16.56 9.53 18.74
CA VAL A 79 -15.29 9.35 19.44
C VAL A 79 -14.21 10.19 18.77
N THR A 80 -13.28 10.70 19.58
CA THR A 80 -12.04 11.35 19.10
C THR A 80 -10.84 10.51 19.54
N THR A 81 -10.00 10.15 18.59
CA THR A 81 -8.79 9.35 18.87
C THR A 81 -7.69 10.21 19.51
N PRO A 82 -6.69 9.63 20.18
CA PRO A 82 -5.39 10.25 20.32
C PRO A 82 -4.79 10.61 18.95
N PRO A 83 -3.76 11.47 18.87
CA PRO A 83 -3.04 11.75 17.62
C PRO A 83 -2.63 10.46 16.90
N GLN A 84 -2.89 10.40 15.59
CA GLN A 84 -2.53 9.29 14.72
C GLN A 84 -1.33 9.67 13.86
N ALA A 85 -0.53 8.68 13.44
CA ALA A 85 0.54 8.91 12.48
C ALA A 85 -0.02 9.42 11.14
N PRO A 86 0.70 10.24 10.37
CA PRO A 86 0.29 10.58 9.01
C PRO A 86 0.17 9.34 8.13
N GLY A 87 -0.85 9.32 7.25
CA GLY A 87 -1.09 8.22 6.31
C GLY A 87 -2.53 7.73 6.30
N LEU A 88 -2.76 6.63 5.58
CA LEU A 88 -4.07 6.01 5.44
C LEU A 88 -4.29 4.96 6.53
N HIS A 89 -5.31 5.15 7.35
CA HIS A 89 -5.66 4.23 8.43
C HIS A 89 -6.99 3.54 8.15
N TYR A 90 -6.95 2.21 7.98
CA TYR A 90 -8.16 1.40 7.90
C TYR A 90 -8.84 1.32 9.25
N TYR A 91 -10.15 1.40 9.23
CA TYR A 91 -10.98 1.20 10.43
C TYR A 91 -12.31 0.53 10.09
N SER A 92 -12.96 0.05 11.10
CA SER A 92 -14.33 -0.46 11.07
C SER A 92 -15.08 0.00 12.32
N ILE A 93 -16.40 -0.03 12.24
CA ILE A 93 -17.28 0.26 13.37
C ILE A 93 -17.91 -1.05 13.82
N ASP A 94 -17.93 -1.29 15.12
CA ASP A 94 -18.63 -2.42 15.74
C ASP A 94 -19.88 -1.89 16.43
N ILE A 95 -21.05 -2.34 15.99
CA ILE A 95 -22.35 -1.99 16.55
C ILE A 95 -22.94 -3.26 17.16
N ASP A 96 -23.01 -3.31 18.51
CA ASP A 96 -23.52 -4.43 19.27
C ASP A 96 -22.91 -5.80 18.87
N GLY A 97 -21.61 -5.83 18.53
CA GLY A 97 -20.88 -7.02 18.10
C GLY A 97 -20.88 -7.28 16.59
N VAL A 98 -21.58 -6.46 15.80
CA VAL A 98 -21.58 -6.56 14.33
C VAL A 98 -20.62 -5.53 13.73
N GLN A 99 -19.63 -6.02 12.97
CA GLN A 99 -18.67 -5.15 12.29
C GLN A 99 -19.27 -4.59 11.00
N VAL A 100 -19.25 -3.28 10.84
CA VAL A 100 -19.77 -2.56 9.68
C VAL A 100 -18.74 -1.56 9.14
N SER A 101 -18.87 -1.18 7.87
CA SER A 101 -18.16 -0.04 7.30
C SER A 101 -18.85 1.27 7.67
N ASP A 102 -18.09 2.35 7.75
CA ASP A 102 -18.61 3.70 7.95
C ASP A 102 -19.23 4.22 6.65
N PRO A 103 -20.51 4.54 6.61
CA PRO A 103 -21.13 5.08 5.41
C PRO A 103 -20.61 6.47 5.00
N GLY A 104 -19.91 7.17 5.89
CA GLY A 104 -19.27 8.46 5.60
C GLY A 104 -17.93 8.33 4.87
N SER A 105 -17.33 7.14 4.82
CA SER A 105 -16.05 6.87 4.18
C SER A 105 -16.22 6.16 2.84
N HIS A 106 -15.38 6.49 1.86
CA HIS A 106 -15.21 5.62 0.69
C HIS A 106 -14.78 4.21 1.12
N SER A 107 -15.12 3.20 0.30
CA SER A 107 -14.70 1.82 0.50
C SER A 107 -13.33 1.58 -0.15
N PHE A 108 -12.45 0.91 0.61
CA PHE A 108 -11.13 0.50 0.19
C PHE A 108 -10.99 -1.01 0.41
N TYR A 109 -10.49 -1.73 -0.59
CA TYR A 109 -10.22 -3.14 -0.41
C TYR A 109 -8.87 -3.33 0.29
N GLY A 110 -8.90 -3.89 1.49
CA GLY A 110 -7.70 -4.15 2.31
C GLY A 110 -8.00 -5.23 3.35
N GLY A 111 -6.97 -6.00 3.76
CA GLY A 111 -7.16 -7.12 4.68
C GLY A 111 -8.17 -8.17 4.19
N SER A 112 -8.26 -8.37 2.87
CA SER A 112 -9.16 -9.31 2.18
C SER A 112 -10.65 -8.98 2.31
N LYS A 113 -11.00 -7.73 2.52
CA LYS A 113 -12.39 -7.24 2.60
C LYS A 113 -12.48 -5.75 2.31
N ASP A 114 -13.70 -5.28 2.04
CA ASP A 114 -14.00 -3.87 2.04
C ASP A 114 -13.89 -3.28 3.44
N ALA A 115 -13.26 -2.12 3.54
CA ALA A 115 -13.05 -1.39 4.78
C ALA A 115 -13.19 0.11 4.57
N SER A 116 -13.56 0.81 5.63
CA SER A 116 -13.42 2.26 5.70
C SER A 116 -11.98 2.65 5.95
N ALA A 117 -11.59 3.84 5.50
CA ALA A 117 -10.29 4.39 5.85
C ALA A 117 -10.36 5.90 6.05
N VAL A 118 -9.47 6.42 6.87
CA VAL A 118 -9.25 7.84 7.05
C VAL A 118 -7.82 8.20 6.68
N GLU A 119 -7.66 9.25 5.88
CA GLU A 119 -6.35 9.83 5.58
C GLU A 119 -6.02 10.89 6.64
N VAL A 120 -4.93 10.68 7.38
CA VAL A 120 -4.32 11.69 8.24
C VAL A 120 -3.23 12.40 7.44
N PRO A 121 -3.38 13.70 7.16
CA PRO A 121 -2.45 14.41 6.28
C PRO A 121 -1.01 14.43 6.83
N GLU A 122 -0.04 14.19 5.96
CA GLU A 122 1.38 14.44 6.27
C GLU A 122 1.69 15.91 5.98
N ALA A 123 2.18 16.64 6.98
CA ALA A 123 2.54 18.05 6.83
C ALA A 123 3.59 18.25 5.72
N GLY A 124 3.27 19.10 4.74
CA GLY A 124 4.16 19.42 3.62
C GLY A 124 4.28 18.34 2.53
N ALA A 125 3.63 17.20 2.68
CA ALA A 125 3.67 16.13 1.67
C ALA A 125 2.55 16.30 0.64
N THR A 126 2.85 17.00 -0.45
CA THR A 126 1.90 17.23 -1.55
C THR A 126 2.08 16.29 -2.73
N TYR A 127 3.13 15.48 -2.73
CA TYR A 127 3.55 14.66 -3.88
C TYR A 127 2.53 13.60 -4.31
N TYR A 128 1.66 13.12 -3.40
CA TYR A 128 0.60 12.15 -3.68
C TYR A 128 -0.80 12.77 -3.76
N LEU A 129 -0.88 14.09 -3.64
CA LEU A 129 -2.15 14.83 -3.77
C LEU A 129 -2.35 15.29 -5.22
N PRO A 130 -3.60 15.43 -5.70
CA PRO A 130 -3.87 16.03 -6.99
C PRO A 130 -3.36 17.48 -7.00
N GLN A 131 -2.50 17.83 -7.98
CA GLN A 131 -1.98 19.17 -8.20
C GLN A 131 -2.51 19.73 -9.52
N ASN A 132 -2.37 21.03 -9.75
CA ASN A 132 -2.76 21.66 -11.01
C ASN A 132 -1.71 21.38 -12.09
N VAL A 133 -1.62 20.15 -12.55
CA VAL A 133 -0.73 19.65 -13.60
C VAL A 133 -1.52 18.80 -14.59
N PRO A 134 -0.99 18.51 -15.78
CA PRO A 134 -1.62 17.54 -16.67
C PRO A 134 -1.74 16.17 -15.99
N HIS A 135 -2.91 15.55 -16.07
CA HIS A 135 -3.18 14.25 -15.47
C HIS A 135 -3.24 13.12 -16.51
N GLY A 136 -2.69 11.97 -16.14
CA GLY A 136 -2.89 10.72 -16.83
C GLY A 136 -4.29 10.13 -16.56
N GLN A 137 -4.54 8.95 -17.10
CA GLN A 137 -5.81 8.24 -16.91
C GLN A 137 -5.57 6.85 -16.34
N VAL A 138 -6.47 6.42 -15.45
CA VAL A 138 -6.53 5.03 -14.98
C VAL A 138 -7.64 4.34 -15.76
N ARG A 139 -7.29 3.26 -16.46
CA ARG A 139 -8.16 2.45 -17.30
C ARG A 139 -8.38 1.10 -16.66
N GLU A 140 -9.63 0.70 -16.62
CA GLU A 140 -10.03 -0.64 -16.19
C GLU A 140 -10.04 -1.56 -17.40
N VAL A 141 -9.34 -2.69 -17.33
CA VAL A 141 -9.21 -3.64 -18.43
C VAL A 141 -9.36 -5.07 -17.97
N TRP A 142 -9.86 -5.91 -18.89
CA TRP A 142 -9.98 -7.35 -18.70
C TRP A 142 -9.15 -8.08 -19.75
N TYR A 143 -8.40 -9.08 -19.33
CA TYR A 143 -7.65 -9.95 -20.22
C TYR A 143 -7.97 -11.42 -19.96
N ASN A 144 -7.99 -12.21 -21.02
CA ASN A 144 -8.21 -13.65 -20.89
C ASN A 144 -6.85 -14.32 -20.64
N SER A 145 -6.66 -14.86 -19.44
CA SER A 145 -5.44 -15.56 -19.09
C SER A 145 -5.50 -17.02 -19.51
N SER A 146 -4.65 -17.41 -20.46
CA SER A 146 -4.44 -18.80 -20.84
C SER A 146 -3.85 -19.65 -19.71
N VAL A 147 -3.20 -19.02 -18.72
CA VAL A 147 -2.58 -19.68 -17.56
C VAL A 147 -3.62 -20.06 -16.51
N THR A 148 -4.51 -19.12 -16.19
CA THR A 148 -5.56 -19.36 -15.19
C THR A 148 -6.83 -19.96 -15.78
N GLY A 149 -7.00 -19.89 -17.11
CA GLY A 149 -8.21 -20.30 -17.80
C GLY A 149 -9.42 -19.41 -17.48
N SER A 150 -9.19 -18.16 -17.14
CA SER A 150 -10.23 -17.20 -16.72
C SER A 150 -9.95 -15.78 -17.17
N TRP A 151 -11.00 -14.96 -17.21
CA TRP A 151 -10.86 -13.52 -17.35
C TRP A 151 -10.28 -12.93 -16.07
N ARG A 152 -9.26 -12.08 -16.22
CA ARG A 152 -8.60 -11.40 -15.12
C ARG A 152 -8.70 -9.89 -15.33
N HIS A 153 -8.77 -9.19 -14.22
CA HIS A 153 -8.91 -7.75 -14.16
C HIS A 153 -7.58 -7.06 -13.86
N ALA A 154 -7.35 -5.91 -14.47
CA ALA A 154 -6.21 -5.05 -14.17
C ALA A 154 -6.58 -3.57 -14.33
N LEU A 155 -5.90 -2.70 -13.59
CA LEU A 155 -5.91 -1.27 -13.81
C LEU A 155 -4.64 -0.84 -14.53
N VAL A 156 -4.77 0.05 -15.52
CA VAL A 156 -3.66 0.56 -16.30
C VAL A 156 -3.66 2.08 -16.26
N TYR A 157 -2.63 2.65 -15.63
CA TYR A 157 -2.36 4.08 -15.74
C TYR A 157 -1.65 4.36 -17.06
N THR A 158 -2.16 5.34 -17.81
CA THR A 158 -1.52 5.91 -19.00
C THR A 158 -1.13 7.36 -18.71
N PRO A 159 0.11 7.79 -19.08
CA PRO A 159 0.60 9.11 -18.68
C PRO A 159 -0.15 10.25 -19.37
N PRO A 160 0.01 11.51 -18.90
CA PRO A 160 -0.52 12.68 -19.55
C PRO A 160 -0.19 12.69 -21.05
N ASP A 161 -1.12 13.19 -21.87
CA ASP A 161 -1.04 13.25 -23.34
C ASP A 161 -0.97 11.90 -24.07
N TYR A 162 -1.13 10.76 -23.37
CA TYR A 162 -1.16 9.45 -24.02
C TYR A 162 -2.13 9.40 -25.20
N ASP A 163 -3.38 9.86 -25.04
CA ASP A 163 -4.39 9.80 -26.10
C ASP A 163 -4.18 10.84 -27.20
N LYS A 164 -3.50 11.93 -26.90
CA LYS A 164 -3.19 12.98 -27.90
C LYS A 164 -2.02 12.59 -28.80
N ASN A 165 -0.99 11.96 -28.27
CA ASN A 165 0.19 11.53 -29.00
C ASN A 165 0.09 10.07 -29.44
N GLN A 166 -0.54 9.82 -30.58
CA GLN A 166 -0.79 8.46 -31.11
C GLN A 166 0.46 7.71 -31.57
N THR A 167 1.58 8.40 -31.78
CA THR A 167 2.83 7.79 -32.27
C THR A 167 3.82 7.47 -31.14
N ALA A 168 3.68 8.09 -29.97
CA ALA A 168 4.56 7.85 -28.85
C ALA A 168 4.36 6.44 -28.27
N ARG A 169 5.48 5.80 -27.92
CA ARG A 169 5.53 4.55 -27.18
C ARG A 169 6.16 4.78 -25.83
N TYR A 170 5.77 3.99 -24.85
CA TYR A 170 6.10 4.22 -23.45
C TYR A 170 6.71 2.97 -22.82
N PRO A 171 7.68 3.12 -21.90
CA PRO A 171 8.13 2.04 -21.06
C PRO A 171 7.01 1.64 -20.09
N VAL A 172 7.11 0.45 -19.51
CA VAL A 172 6.06 -0.13 -18.66
C VAL A 172 6.60 -0.51 -17.28
N LEU A 173 5.90 -0.06 -16.25
CA LEU A 173 6.06 -0.53 -14.88
C LEU A 173 4.89 -1.46 -14.52
N TYR A 174 5.17 -2.72 -14.20
CA TYR A 174 4.22 -3.64 -13.56
C TYR A 174 4.32 -3.43 -12.05
N LEU A 175 3.25 -2.92 -11.41
CA LEU A 175 3.25 -2.48 -10.02
C LEU A 175 2.27 -3.31 -9.18
N GLN A 176 2.81 -4.16 -8.30
CA GLN A 176 2.04 -5.20 -7.63
C GLN A 176 1.62 -4.81 -6.21
N HIS A 177 0.36 -5.10 -5.87
CA HIS A 177 -0.23 -4.89 -4.54
C HIS A 177 0.24 -5.93 -3.51
N GLY A 178 -0.05 -5.70 -2.24
CA GLY A 178 0.29 -6.57 -1.11
C GLY A 178 -0.73 -7.65 -0.78
N GLY A 179 -0.43 -8.41 0.25
CA GLY A 179 -1.34 -9.41 0.77
C GLY A 179 -2.62 -8.80 1.35
N GLY A 180 -3.77 -9.38 1.02
CA GLY A 180 -5.07 -8.87 1.46
C GLY A 180 -5.60 -7.66 0.68
N GLU A 181 -4.90 -7.22 -0.36
CA GLU A 181 -5.30 -6.13 -1.25
C GLU A 181 -5.65 -6.66 -2.64
N ASP A 182 -6.01 -5.78 -3.56
CA ASP A 182 -6.29 -6.09 -4.95
C ASP A 182 -5.67 -5.06 -5.90
N GLU A 183 -5.93 -5.17 -7.19
CA GLU A 183 -5.42 -4.29 -8.24
C GLU A 183 -5.80 -2.82 -8.08
N THR A 184 -6.80 -2.49 -7.23
CA THR A 184 -7.21 -1.10 -6.98
C THR A 184 -6.33 -0.39 -5.94
N GLY A 185 -5.57 -1.15 -5.14
CA GLY A 185 -4.80 -0.65 -4.00
C GLY A 185 -3.85 0.51 -4.38
N TRP A 186 -3.06 0.35 -5.43
CA TRP A 186 -2.13 1.38 -5.85
C TRP A 186 -2.80 2.68 -6.34
N THR A 187 -4.01 2.61 -6.88
CA THR A 187 -4.74 3.81 -7.31
C THR A 187 -5.50 4.46 -6.16
N LYS A 188 -6.25 3.68 -5.39
CA LYS A 188 -7.10 4.21 -4.32
C LYS A 188 -6.29 4.61 -3.08
N GLN A 189 -5.49 3.69 -2.54
CA GLN A 189 -4.68 3.89 -1.35
C GLN A 189 -3.31 4.48 -1.69
N GLY A 190 -2.63 3.91 -2.69
CA GLY A 190 -1.26 4.28 -3.10
C GLY A 190 -1.14 5.59 -3.84
N LYS A 191 -2.23 6.09 -4.47
CA LYS A 191 -2.25 7.35 -5.22
C LYS A 191 -1.22 7.41 -6.36
N VAL A 192 -0.89 6.27 -6.97
CA VAL A 192 0.14 6.13 -8.01
C VAL A 192 -0.04 7.11 -9.16
N ASN A 193 -1.29 7.33 -9.59
CA ASN A 193 -1.61 8.25 -10.67
C ASN A 193 -1.18 9.69 -10.33
N PHE A 194 -1.52 10.20 -9.15
CA PHE A 194 -1.13 11.56 -8.74
C PHE A 194 0.37 11.67 -8.48
N ILE A 195 0.99 10.64 -7.88
CA ILE A 195 2.46 10.62 -7.70
C ILE A 195 3.17 10.74 -9.05
N LEU A 196 2.76 9.96 -10.04
CA LEU A 196 3.38 9.98 -11.36
C LEU A 196 3.06 11.26 -12.13
N ASP A 197 1.83 11.76 -12.09
CA ASP A 197 1.48 13.03 -12.72
C ASP A 197 2.37 14.17 -12.21
N ASN A 198 2.54 14.27 -10.90
CA ASN A 198 3.39 15.28 -10.27
C ASN A 198 4.89 15.11 -10.63
N LEU A 199 5.40 13.87 -10.64
CA LEU A 199 6.78 13.57 -11.00
C LEU A 199 7.06 13.80 -12.49
N ILE A 200 6.10 13.50 -13.36
CA ILE A 200 6.22 13.76 -14.81
C ILE A 200 6.18 15.26 -15.08
N ALA A 201 5.25 15.99 -14.45
CA ALA A 201 5.14 17.43 -14.61
C ALA A 201 6.39 18.18 -14.13
N SER A 202 7.02 17.72 -13.05
CA SER A 202 8.30 18.25 -12.55
C SER A 202 9.52 17.76 -13.34
N LYS A 203 9.33 16.91 -14.36
CA LYS A 203 10.38 16.31 -15.19
C LYS A 203 11.38 15.45 -14.40
N THR A 204 11.01 14.97 -13.25
CA THR A 204 11.83 14.07 -12.42
C THR A 204 11.65 12.60 -12.79
N SER A 205 10.50 12.23 -13.35
CA SER A 205 10.23 10.91 -13.91
C SER A 205 9.87 10.97 -15.38
N LYS A 206 10.25 9.93 -16.13
CA LYS A 206 9.80 9.77 -17.53
C LYS A 206 8.32 9.37 -17.56
N PRO A 207 7.56 9.81 -18.58
CA PRO A 207 6.22 9.26 -18.83
C PRO A 207 6.30 7.75 -19.05
N MET A 208 5.45 6.99 -18.33
CA MET A 208 5.41 5.53 -18.42
C MET A 208 3.97 5.03 -18.26
N ILE A 209 3.70 3.84 -18.76
CA ILE A 209 2.48 3.07 -18.48
C ILE A 209 2.71 2.32 -17.16
N VAL A 210 1.70 2.27 -16.27
CA VAL A 210 1.75 1.43 -15.08
C VAL A 210 0.63 0.42 -15.12
N VAL A 211 0.96 -0.86 -14.96
CA VAL A 211 0.02 -1.98 -14.97
C VAL A 211 -0.10 -2.55 -13.57
N MET A 212 -1.30 -2.56 -13.03
CA MET A 212 -1.65 -3.07 -11.71
C MET A 212 -2.62 -4.22 -11.89
N ALA A 213 -2.14 -5.45 -11.77
CA ALA A 213 -2.96 -6.65 -11.91
C ALA A 213 -3.23 -7.30 -10.55
N ASN A 214 -4.27 -8.11 -10.47
CA ASN A 214 -4.54 -8.89 -9.26
C ASN A 214 -3.46 -9.97 -9.06
N GLY A 215 -2.77 -9.95 -7.92
CA GLY A 215 -1.68 -10.87 -7.59
C GLY A 215 -2.12 -12.29 -7.21
N TYR A 216 -3.41 -12.48 -6.98
CA TYR A 216 -3.97 -13.79 -6.63
C TYR A 216 -4.30 -14.59 -7.89
N ALA A 217 -3.28 -15.23 -8.49
CA ALA A 217 -3.47 -16.07 -9.66
C ALA A 217 -3.65 -17.54 -9.26
N ARG A 218 -4.71 -18.18 -9.78
CA ARG A 218 -4.98 -19.62 -9.60
C ARG A 218 -5.36 -20.26 -10.92
N ARG A 219 -4.88 -21.47 -11.17
CA ARG A 219 -5.30 -22.25 -12.33
C ARG A 219 -6.74 -22.76 -12.17
N ALA A 220 -7.44 -22.93 -13.25
CA ALA A 220 -8.76 -23.55 -13.25
C ALA A 220 -8.70 -24.93 -12.56
N GLY A 221 -9.64 -25.21 -11.68
CA GLY A 221 -9.70 -26.46 -10.91
C GLY A 221 -8.74 -26.55 -9.71
N GLN A 222 -7.87 -25.55 -9.49
CA GLN A 222 -7.02 -25.52 -8.32
C GLN A 222 -7.83 -25.16 -7.06
N ALA A 223 -7.77 -26.01 -6.04
CA ALA A 223 -8.46 -25.77 -4.78
C ALA A 223 -8.01 -24.47 -4.11
N ALA A 224 -8.95 -23.75 -3.51
CA ALA A 224 -8.60 -22.62 -2.64
C ALA A 224 -7.84 -23.12 -1.41
N PRO A 225 -6.89 -22.33 -0.87
CA PRO A 225 -6.29 -22.63 0.42
C PRO A 225 -7.39 -22.85 1.46
N GLN A 226 -7.34 -23.98 2.17
CA GLN A 226 -8.35 -24.28 3.20
C GLN A 226 -8.21 -23.29 4.38
N PRO A 227 -9.30 -22.66 4.83
CA PRO A 227 -9.29 -21.92 6.08
C PRO A 227 -8.95 -22.87 7.24
N GLY A 228 -7.95 -22.58 8.04
CA GLY A 228 -7.64 -23.35 9.25
C GLY A 228 -6.23 -23.94 9.34
N GLY A 229 -5.45 -23.90 8.28
CA GLY A 229 -4.01 -24.12 8.38
C GLY A 229 -3.34 -22.84 8.92
N GLY A 230 -2.77 -22.90 10.15
CA GLY A 230 -2.04 -21.75 10.70
C GLY A 230 -0.96 -21.24 9.73
N MET A 231 -0.62 -19.94 9.83
CA MET A 231 0.49 -19.36 9.05
C MET A 231 1.75 -20.23 9.20
N GLY A 232 2.23 -20.78 8.06
CA GLY A 232 3.41 -21.64 8.00
C GLY A 232 3.14 -23.14 8.08
N SER A 233 1.87 -23.58 7.98
CA SER A 233 1.60 -25.00 7.73
C SER A 233 2.13 -25.43 6.35
N PRO A 234 2.54 -26.71 6.15
CA PRO A 234 2.98 -27.20 4.85
C PRO A 234 1.98 -26.93 3.73
N ALA A 235 0.67 -27.09 4.01
CA ALA A 235 -0.39 -26.81 3.04
C ALA A 235 -0.45 -25.32 2.64
N MET A 236 -0.30 -24.41 3.60
CA MET A 236 -0.27 -22.96 3.34
C MET A 236 0.98 -22.58 2.53
N MET A 237 2.13 -23.14 2.87
CA MET A 237 3.37 -22.90 2.11
C MET A 237 3.27 -23.40 0.67
N GLN A 238 2.70 -24.60 0.47
CA GLN A 238 2.46 -25.15 -0.85
C GLN A 238 1.49 -24.28 -1.67
N ALA A 239 0.39 -23.83 -1.06
CA ALA A 239 -0.58 -22.94 -1.72
C ALA A 239 0.06 -21.60 -2.13
N MET A 240 0.90 -21.03 -1.25
CA MET A 240 1.64 -19.79 -1.56
C MET A 240 2.64 -20.00 -2.70
N GLN A 241 3.38 -21.09 -2.69
CA GLN A 241 4.30 -21.43 -3.79
C GLN A 241 3.57 -21.62 -5.12
N GLN A 242 2.45 -22.33 -5.11
CA GLN A 242 1.62 -22.50 -6.31
C GLN A 242 1.08 -21.17 -6.82
N MET A 243 0.61 -20.29 -5.93
CA MET A 243 0.16 -18.94 -6.29
C MET A 243 1.30 -18.12 -6.93
N MET A 244 2.49 -18.14 -6.35
CA MET A 244 3.67 -17.44 -6.90
C MET A 244 4.04 -17.95 -8.29
N THR A 245 4.08 -19.28 -8.49
CA THR A 245 4.37 -19.89 -9.79
C THR A 245 3.30 -19.56 -10.82
N THR A 246 2.02 -19.63 -10.43
CA THR A 246 0.92 -19.31 -11.35
C THR A 246 0.93 -17.83 -11.72
N PHE A 247 1.23 -16.96 -10.78
CA PHE A 247 1.36 -15.51 -11.03
C PHE A 247 2.55 -15.19 -11.96
N ASP A 248 3.71 -15.82 -11.74
CA ASP A 248 4.88 -15.69 -12.61
C ASP A 248 4.53 -16.02 -14.07
N GLU A 249 3.88 -17.16 -14.29
CA GLU A 249 3.43 -17.56 -15.62
C GLU A 249 2.34 -16.65 -16.19
N ASP A 250 1.39 -16.19 -15.37
CA ASP A 250 0.33 -15.28 -15.82
C ASP A 250 0.91 -13.95 -16.28
N VAL A 251 1.83 -13.37 -15.52
CA VAL A 251 2.52 -12.14 -15.92
C VAL A 251 3.25 -12.30 -17.25
N THR A 252 4.02 -13.36 -17.39
CA THR A 252 4.91 -13.52 -18.56
C THR A 252 4.23 -14.06 -19.80
N LYS A 253 3.22 -14.94 -19.65
CA LYS A 253 2.58 -15.62 -20.78
C LYS A 253 1.21 -15.04 -21.16
N ALA A 254 0.58 -14.23 -20.28
CA ALA A 254 -0.73 -13.66 -20.56
C ALA A 254 -0.76 -12.12 -20.42
N LEU A 255 -0.37 -11.57 -19.27
CA LEU A 255 -0.50 -10.14 -19.00
C LEU A 255 0.44 -9.29 -19.88
N ILE A 256 1.74 -9.60 -19.96
CA ILE A 256 2.69 -8.85 -20.79
C ILE A 256 2.27 -8.86 -22.27
N PRO A 257 1.97 -10.01 -22.92
CA PRO A 257 1.49 -10.03 -24.29
C PRO A 257 0.22 -9.22 -24.52
N PHE A 258 -0.74 -9.27 -23.56
CA PHE A 258 -1.95 -8.47 -23.63
C PHE A 258 -1.63 -6.96 -23.59
N VAL A 259 -0.79 -6.54 -22.66
CA VAL A 259 -0.40 -5.13 -22.50
C VAL A 259 0.33 -4.62 -23.74
N ASP A 260 1.30 -5.38 -24.27
CA ASP A 260 2.09 -4.99 -25.42
C ASP A 260 1.27 -4.92 -26.72
N THR A 261 0.19 -5.69 -26.83
CA THR A 261 -0.72 -5.65 -27.98
C THR A 261 -1.81 -4.58 -27.85
N THR A 262 -2.20 -4.23 -26.62
CA THR A 262 -3.31 -3.30 -26.35
C THR A 262 -2.85 -1.85 -26.20
N PHE A 263 -1.66 -1.64 -25.64
CA PHE A 263 -1.13 -0.34 -25.32
C PHE A 263 0.13 -0.03 -26.16
N ARG A 264 0.44 1.24 -26.31
CA ARG A 264 1.64 1.70 -27.03
C ARG A 264 2.89 1.57 -26.15
N THR A 265 3.32 0.35 -25.94
CA THR A 265 4.52 0.00 -25.15
C THR A 265 5.79 0.02 -26.01
N ILE A 266 6.94 0.12 -25.35
CA ILE A 266 8.25 -0.26 -25.91
C ILE A 266 8.51 -1.69 -25.40
N PRO A 267 8.32 -2.73 -26.24
CA PRO A 267 8.19 -4.11 -25.76
C PRO A 267 9.56 -4.82 -25.61
N ASP A 268 10.52 -4.15 -24.99
CA ASP A 268 11.82 -4.73 -24.69
C ASP A 268 12.14 -4.71 -23.19
N ARG A 269 13.16 -5.45 -22.77
CA ARG A 269 13.54 -5.58 -21.37
C ARG A 269 14.04 -4.27 -20.74
N ASP A 270 14.70 -3.40 -21.53
CA ASP A 270 15.30 -2.17 -21.02
C ASP A 270 14.26 -1.06 -20.79
N HIS A 271 13.03 -1.31 -21.27
CA HIS A 271 11.86 -0.47 -21.04
C HIS A 271 10.78 -1.18 -20.22
N ARG A 272 11.15 -2.25 -19.49
CA ARG A 272 10.21 -2.98 -18.63
C ARG A 272 10.72 -3.08 -17.20
N ALA A 273 9.91 -2.59 -16.27
CA ALA A 273 10.14 -2.60 -14.84
C ALA A 273 9.05 -3.44 -14.14
N MET A 274 9.41 -4.03 -13.01
CA MET A 274 8.43 -4.58 -12.09
C MET A 274 8.78 -4.15 -10.67
N ALA A 275 7.76 -3.76 -9.90
CA ALA A 275 7.88 -3.44 -8.48
C ALA A 275 6.63 -3.88 -7.73
N GLY A 276 6.71 -3.94 -6.43
CA GLY A 276 5.53 -4.25 -5.61
C GLY A 276 5.80 -4.12 -4.13
N LEU A 277 4.71 -4.03 -3.38
CA LEU A 277 4.74 -3.89 -1.93
C LEU A 277 4.50 -5.24 -1.23
N SER A 278 5.18 -5.51 -0.11
CA SER A 278 4.94 -6.69 0.74
C SER A 278 4.92 -8.00 -0.07
N MET A 279 3.79 -8.71 -0.14
CA MET A 279 3.59 -9.88 -1.00
C MET A 279 3.96 -9.58 -2.46
N GLY A 280 3.54 -8.42 -2.98
CA GLY A 280 3.85 -7.98 -4.34
C GLY A 280 5.35 -7.75 -4.58
N GLY A 281 6.11 -7.35 -3.55
CA GLY A 281 7.56 -7.28 -3.61
C GLY A 281 8.20 -8.68 -3.71
N MET A 282 7.70 -9.66 -2.95
CA MET A 282 8.13 -11.05 -3.09
C MET A 282 7.81 -11.61 -4.48
N GLN A 283 6.60 -11.34 -5.00
CA GLN A 283 6.21 -11.70 -6.36
C GLN A 283 7.13 -11.05 -7.41
N THR A 284 7.45 -9.77 -7.22
CA THR A 284 8.37 -9.05 -8.10
C THR A 284 9.73 -9.75 -8.18
N PHE A 285 10.33 -10.13 -7.06
CA PHE A 285 11.62 -10.81 -7.08
C PHE A 285 11.54 -12.20 -7.71
N VAL A 286 10.49 -12.97 -7.42
CA VAL A 286 10.30 -14.29 -8.05
C VAL A 286 10.19 -14.15 -9.57
N VAL A 287 9.31 -13.28 -10.05
CA VAL A 287 9.09 -13.07 -11.49
C VAL A 287 10.35 -12.54 -12.17
N THR A 288 10.90 -11.45 -11.66
CA THR A 288 12.01 -10.77 -12.37
C THR A 288 13.30 -11.55 -12.36
N PHE A 289 13.63 -12.23 -11.27
CA PHE A 289 14.85 -13.03 -11.20
C PHE A 289 14.77 -14.32 -12.03
N ASN A 290 13.56 -14.85 -12.25
CA ASN A 290 13.35 -15.93 -13.21
C ASN A 290 13.39 -15.44 -14.67
N HIS A 291 13.13 -14.15 -14.91
CA HIS A 291 12.97 -13.56 -16.27
C HIS A 291 13.82 -12.30 -16.47
N LEU A 292 15.13 -12.38 -16.20
CA LEU A 292 16.07 -11.29 -16.42
C LEU A 292 16.26 -10.91 -17.92
N ASP A 293 15.73 -11.68 -18.83
CA ASP A 293 15.61 -11.40 -20.26
C ASP A 293 14.37 -10.55 -20.58
N THR A 294 13.47 -10.40 -19.63
CA THR A 294 12.20 -9.67 -19.77
C THR A 294 12.20 -8.35 -18.98
N PHE A 295 12.90 -8.30 -17.86
CA PHE A 295 12.94 -7.14 -16.96
C PHE A 295 14.37 -6.68 -16.67
N SER A 296 14.58 -5.35 -16.56
CA SER A 296 15.86 -4.76 -16.18
C SER A 296 15.77 -3.78 -15.00
N TYR A 297 14.57 -3.42 -14.53
CA TYR A 297 14.34 -2.58 -13.36
C TYR A 297 13.46 -3.34 -12.37
N ILE A 298 13.91 -3.45 -11.13
CA ILE A 298 13.33 -4.31 -10.11
C ILE A 298 13.18 -3.52 -8.81
N GLY A 299 11.98 -3.49 -8.21
CA GLY A 299 11.70 -2.78 -6.97
C GLY A 299 10.93 -3.62 -5.94
N GLY A 300 11.48 -3.77 -4.74
CA GLY A 300 10.79 -4.41 -3.61
C GLY A 300 10.51 -3.41 -2.50
N PHE A 301 9.23 -3.07 -2.26
CA PHE A 301 8.78 -2.17 -1.23
C PHE A 301 8.31 -3.00 -0.04
N SER A 302 9.05 -3.02 1.05
CA SER A 302 8.76 -3.85 2.24
C SER A 302 8.56 -5.35 1.93
N GLY A 303 9.13 -5.85 0.83
CA GLY A 303 8.85 -7.19 0.31
C GLY A 303 10.10 -7.99 -0.08
N ALA A 304 11.27 -7.47 0.23
CA ALA A 304 12.52 -8.16 -0.05
C ALA A 304 12.69 -9.38 0.82
N GLY A 305 12.64 -10.51 0.21
CA GLY A 305 13.21 -11.65 0.81
C GLY A 305 12.24 -12.76 1.13
N GLY A 306 12.21 -13.73 0.28
CA GLY A 306 11.96 -15.12 0.62
C GLY A 306 12.99 -15.65 1.62
N MET A 307 13.43 -14.80 2.52
CA MET A 307 14.43 -15.00 3.51
C MET A 307 13.80 -15.65 4.71
N SER A 308 14.44 -16.64 5.22
CA SER A 308 14.14 -17.38 6.42
C SER A 308 13.38 -16.56 7.48
N MET A 309 12.07 -16.41 7.33
CA MET A 309 11.22 -15.88 8.40
C MET A 309 11.24 -16.79 9.65
N ARG A 310 12.02 -17.89 9.65
CA ARG A 310 11.98 -18.94 10.68
C ARG A 310 13.34 -19.52 11.03
N GLY A 311 14.41 -18.72 11.03
CA GLY A 311 15.70 -19.22 11.56
C GLY A 311 16.35 -20.36 10.76
N GLY A 312 16.06 -20.45 9.46
CA GLY A 312 16.78 -21.30 8.53
C GLY A 312 18.22 -20.79 8.28
N PRO A 313 19.07 -21.57 7.59
CA PRO A 313 20.40 -21.14 7.24
C PRO A 313 20.36 -19.82 6.47
N ALA A 314 21.40 -18.99 6.65
CA ALA A 314 21.54 -17.76 5.89
C ALA A 314 21.46 -18.06 4.39
N PRO A 315 20.67 -17.33 3.60
CA PRO A 315 20.59 -17.59 2.17
C PRO A 315 21.94 -17.31 1.50
N ASP A 316 22.25 -18.11 0.48
CA ASP A 316 23.43 -17.94 -0.36
C ASP A 316 23.00 -17.34 -1.72
N LEU A 317 23.62 -16.25 -2.14
CA LEU A 317 23.39 -15.63 -3.45
C LEU A 317 23.58 -16.60 -4.63
N LYS A 318 24.42 -17.62 -4.46
CA LYS A 318 24.66 -18.65 -5.48
C LYS A 318 23.45 -19.54 -5.74
N THR A 319 22.56 -19.66 -4.77
CA THR A 319 21.38 -20.54 -4.86
C THR A 319 20.07 -19.78 -4.78
N LEU A 320 20.10 -18.58 -4.20
CA LEU A 320 18.91 -17.75 -4.05
C LEU A 320 18.35 -17.38 -5.43
N TYR A 321 17.03 -17.50 -5.59
CA TYR A 321 16.32 -17.24 -6.87
C TYR A 321 16.96 -17.98 -8.05
N ASN A 322 17.16 -19.28 -7.90
CA ASN A 322 17.79 -20.14 -8.92
C ASN A 322 19.19 -19.67 -9.37
N GLY A 323 19.93 -18.99 -8.48
CA GLY A 323 21.25 -18.48 -8.78
C GLY A 323 21.30 -17.25 -9.68
N ALA A 324 20.22 -16.49 -9.77
CA ALA A 324 20.14 -15.27 -10.60
C ALA A 324 21.27 -14.27 -10.29
N MET A 325 21.79 -14.26 -9.05
CA MET A 325 22.86 -13.39 -8.56
C MET A 325 24.18 -14.16 -8.28
N ALA A 326 24.32 -15.39 -8.76
CA ALA A 326 25.53 -16.21 -8.54
C ALA A 326 26.80 -15.56 -9.11
N ASP A 327 26.66 -14.76 -10.17
CA ASP A 327 27.69 -13.85 -10.69
C ASP A 327 27.18 -12.40 -10.57
N PRO A 328 27.59 -11.67 -9.51
CA PRO A 328 27.16 -10.30 -9.30
C PRO A 328 27.52 -9.33 -10.41
N ALA A 329 28.65 -9.54 -11.09
CA ALA A 329 29.08 -8.67 -12.18
C ALA A 329 28.22 -8.88 -13.44
N ALA A 330 27.87 -10.13 -13.76
CA ALA A 330 26.95 -10.45 -14.83
C ALA A 330 25.53 -9.96 -14.53
N PHE A 331 25.07 -10.11 -13.28
CA PHE A 331 23.77 -9.59 -12.83
C PHE A 331 23.70 -8.08 -12.97
N SER A 332 24.69 -7.33 -12.48
CA SER A 332 24.72 -5.85 -12.54
C SER A 332 24.80 -5.30 -13.97
N LYS A 333 25.30 -6.07 -14.93
CA LYS A 333 25.24 -5.71 -16.35
C LYS A 333 23.85 -5.89 -16.96
N ARG A 334 23.05 -6.79 -16.40
CA ARG A 334 21.71 -7.11 -16.90
C ARG A 334 20.63 -6.29 -16.19
N VAL A 335 20.79 -5.95 -14.92
CA VAL A 335 19.82 -5.23 -14.10
C VAL A 335 20.25 -3.78 -13.95
N HIS A 336 19.51 -2.86 -14.57
CA HIS A 336 19.80 -1.44 -14.51
C HIS A 336 19.49 -0.83 -13.15
N LEU A 337 18.49 -1.38 -12.45
CA LEU A 337 18.14 -0.97 -11.10
C LEU A 337 17.59 -2.17 -10.29
N LEU A 338 18.24 -2.48 -9.19
CA LEU A 338 17.68 -3.25 -8.09
C LEU A 338 17.45 -2.29 -6.93
N TRP A 339 16.22 -2.12 -6.50
CA TRP A 339 15.83 -1.18 -5.46
C TRP A 339 15.04 -1.89 -4.36
N ILE A 340 15.38 -1.60 -3.09
CA ILE A 340 14.78 -2.24 -1.91
C ILE A 340 14.44 -1.15 -0.91
N GLY A 341 13.20 -1.11 -0.43
CA GLY A 341 12.74 -0.17 0.58
C GLY A 341 12.13 -0.84 1.80
N VAL A 342 12.19 -0.12 2.93
CA VAL A 342 11.59 -0.53 4.20
C VAL A 342 11.25 0.69 5.06
N GLY A 343 10.14 0.65 5.80
CA GLY A 343 9.84 1.63 6.83
C GLY A 343 10.67 1.42 8.09
N THR A 344 11.10 2.50 8.74
CA THR A 344 11.92 2.37 9.97
C THR A 344 11.14 1.85 11.17
N GLU A 345 9.80 1.98 11.13
CA GLU A 345 8.89 1.52 12.18
C GLU A 345 8.16 0.21 11.80
N GLU A 346 8.60 -0.49 10.77
CA GLU A 346 8.05 -1.80 10.43
C GLU A 346 8.25 -2.83 11.54
N PRO A 347 7.40 -3.88 11.62
CA PRO A 347 7.58 -4.96 12.60
C PRO A 347 9.01 -5.47 12.57
N ALA A 348 9.65 -5.56 13.75
CA ALA A 348 11.09 -5.78 13.89
C ALA A 348 11.61 -7.00 13.08
N GLN A 349 10.84 -8.09 13.04
CA GLN A 349 11.21 -9.29 12.29
C GLN A 349 11.22 -9.05 10.77
N MET A 350 10.25 -8.28 10.27
CA MET A 350 10.15 -7.95 8.85
C MET A 350 11.27 -7.02 8.42
N ARG A 351 11.49 -5.95 9.18
CA ARG A 351 12.60 -5.03 8.97
C ARG A 351 13.96 -5.73 9.00
N ALA A 352 14.20 -6.60 10.01
CA ALA A 352 15.44 -7.37 10.10
C ALA A 352 15.64 -8.30 8.89
N GLY A 353 14.60 -8.90 8.35
CA GLY A 353 14.66 -9.71 7.14
C GLY A 353 15.12 -8.91 5.92
N ILE A 354 14.57 -7.72 5.73
CA ILE A 354 14.90 -6.82 4.61
C ILE A 354 16.33 -6.28 4.77
N GLN A 355 16.72 -5.87 5.97
CA GLN A 355 18.10 -5.43 6.27
C GLN A 355 19.13 -6.57 6.07
N SER A 356 18.76 -7.81 6.39
CA SER A 356 19.62 -8.98 6.15
C SER A 356 19.79 -9.23 4.65
N PHE A 357 18.75 -9.02 3.85
CA PHE A 357 18.85 -9.12 2.39
C PHE A 357 19.74 -8.00 1.81
N HIS A 358 19.55 -6.76 2.26
CA HIS A 358 20.42 -5.64 1.91
C HIS A 358 21.90 -5.99 2.20
N LYS A 359 22.19 -6.43 3.43
CA LYS A 359 23.55 -6.83 3.80
C LYS A 359 24.11 -7.98 2.95
N LEU A 360 23.29 -8.98 2.62
CA LEU A 360 23.69 -10.07 1.74
C LEU A 360 24.10 -9.58 0.35
N LEU A 361 23.36 -8.61 -0.19
CA LEU A 361 23.67 -7.98 -1.48
C LEU A 361 24.96 -7.14 -1.41
N GLU A 362 25.17 -6.39 -0.32
CA GLU A 362 26.42 -5.64 -0.08
C GLU A 362 27.63 -6.57 0.00
N ASP A 363 27.56 -7.60 0.84
CA ASP A 363 28.63 -8.60 1.02
C ASP A 363 28.94 -9.33 -0.30
N GLY A 364 27.90 -9.58 -1.12
CA GLY A 364 28.00 -10.17 -2.45
C GLY A 364 28.38 -9.19 -3.55
N LYS A 365 28.57 -7.90 -3.25
CA LYS A 365 28.90 -6.83 -4.22
C LYS A 365 27.86 -6.68 -5.35
N VAL A 366 26.60 -6.99 -5.07
CA VAL A 366 25.48 -6.76 -5.99
C VAL A 366 25.09 -5.28 -5.90
N GLN A 367 25.13 -4.58 -7.03
CA GLN A 367 24.72 -3.17 -7.07
C GLN A 367 23.21 -3.04 -6.82
N HIS A 368 22.82 -2.25 -5.85
CA HIS A 368 21.43 -1.99 -5.50
C HIS A 368 21.28 -0.65 -4.78
N VAL A 369 20.05 -0.16 -4.70
CA VAL A 369 19.63 0.96 -3.86
C VAL A 369 18.91 0.40 -2.65
N PHE A 370 19.30 0.84 -1.48
CA PHE A 370 18.56 0.57 -0.25
C PHE A 370 17.99 1.89 0.29
N TYR A 371 16.69 1.91 0.58
CA TYR A 371 15.96 3.08 1.04
C TYR A 371 15.23 2.76 2.35
N GLU A 372 15.44 3.58 3.37
CA GLU A 372 14.68 3.53 4.60
C GLU A 372 13.72 4.72 4.65
N SER A 373 12.41 4.43 4.77
CA SER A 373 11.36 5.45 4.93
C SER A 373 11.26 5.81 6.41
N PRO A 374 11.68 7.02 6.83
CA PRO A 374 11.78 7.36 8.24
C PRO A 374 10.39 7.55 8.88
N GLY A 375 10.21 6.99 10.08
CA GLY A 375 9.01 7.14 10.91
C GLY A 375 7.75 6.49 10.35
N THR A 376 7.88 5.58 9.38
CA THR A 376 6.74 4.86 8.78
C THR A 376 6.85 3.36 8.97
N ALA A 377 5.70 2.69 9.08
CA ALA A 377 5.56 1.26 9.32
C ALA A 377 5.23 0.48 8.03
N HIS A 378 4.68 -0.73 8.16
CA HIS A 378 4.20 -1.55 7.04
C HIS A 378 2.85 -1.02 6.53
N GLU A 379 2.87 0.08 5.81
CA GLU A 379 1.69 0.88 5.49
C GLU A 379 1.84 1.68 4.20
N TRP A 380 0.73 2.22 3.69
CA TRP A 380 0.69 2.96 2.43
C TRP A 380 1.57 4.20 2.40
N GLN A 381 1.83 4.84 3.54
CA GLN A 381 2.73 5.99 3.60
C GLN A 381 4.17 5.60 3.25
N THR A 382 4.65 4.45 3.73
CA THR A 382 5.94 3.86 3.32
C THR A 382 5.98 3.66 1.81
N TRP A 383 5.01 2.97 1.25
CA TRP A 383 5.02 2.56 -0.15
C TRP A 383 4.80 3.73 -1.12
N ARG A 384 4.08 4.77 -0.73
CA ARG A 384 4.00 6.04 -1.48
C ARG A 384 5.36 6.73 -1.56
N ARG A 385 6.13 6.77 -0.46
CA ARG A 385 7.48 7.33 -0.42
C ARG A 385 8.46 6.46 -1.21
N ASP A 386 8.33 5.14 -1.14
CA ASP A 386 9.10 4.18 -1.92
C ASP A 386 8.89 4.43 -3.43
N LEU A 387 7.64 4.52 -3.87
CA LEU A 387 7.33 4.83 -5.27
C LEU A 387 7.86 6.20 -5.71
N LYS A 388 7.77 7.21 -4.83
CA LYS A 388 8.30 8.56 -5.10
C LYS A 388 9.82 8.55 -5.30
N ASP A 389 10.57 7.72 -4.58
CA ASP A 389 12.03 7.57 -4.75
C ASP A 389 12.37 6.67 -5.94
N PHE A 390 11.62 5.59 -6.14
CA PHE A 390 11.87 4.57 -7.17
C PHE A 390 11.57 5.07 -8.58
N ALA A 391 10.41 5.68 -8.82
CA ALA A 391 9.95 6.05 -10.16
C ALA A 391 10.90 7.00 -10.92
N PRO A 392 11.53 8.01 -10.27
CA PRO A 392 12.53 8.86 -10.94
C PRO A 392 13.79 8.14 -11.41
N ARG A 393 14.04 6.93 -10.95
CA ARG A 393 15.23 6.13 -11.31
C ARG A 393 15.01 5.22 -12.50
N LEU A 394 13.74 5.08 -12.94
CA LEU A 394 13.36 4.18 -14.02
C LEU A 394 13.68 4.77 -15.39
N PHE A 395 14.10 3.91 -16.32
CA PHE A 395 14.22 4.17 -17.76
C PHE A 395 15.12 5.38 -18.12
N LYS A 396 16.19 5.59 -17.37
CA LYS A 396 17.17 6.68 -17.59
C LYS A 396 18.08 6.44 -18.77
#